data_0589e6f8923701424cb890646246eae1
#
_entry.id   0589e6f8923701424cb890646246eae1
#
_cell.length_a   1.000
_cell.length_b   1.000
_cell.length_c   1.000
_cell.angle_alpha   90.00
_cell.angle_beta   90.00
_cell.angle_gamma   90.00
#
_symmetry.space_group_name_H-M   'P 1'
#
loop_
_entity.id
_entity.type
_entity.pdbx_description
1 polymer ?
#
loop_
_entity_poly.entity_id
_entity_poly.type
_entity_poly.pdbx_seq_one_letter_code
_entity_poly.pdbx_strand_id
1 'polypeptide(L)'
;EQKHLDGIGEARKKLEPASLGAGWGFSQANINRRAIDIDGKATLGLNPDGPVDRRIGLIRIDKADGSPLVLIANYAIHGTVLGPQNTLVSGDAPGIVAEYVAEKIGAPVLFINGAAGNLAPIYSVYPSPRAGHLGEFRVLLGDKIIEANKKLLATTNEVVLSSGSVTMETPRKPGLPWPKELSAYNRTTKSREHFVRMPVRFLKINEIGIWSAPIELFCEVSNDVRERSPFEYTFYYGYTNGWL
;
A
#
# COMPACT_ATOMS: atom_id res chain seq x y z
N GLU A 1 17.53 -13.15 -2.07
CA GLU A 1 16.71 -14.07 -2.91
C GLU A 1 16.50 -15.41 -2.18
N GLN A 2 17.57 -16.09 -1.73
CA GLN A 2 17.46 -17.39 -1.04
C GLN A 2 16.52 -17.37 0.17
N LYS A 3 16.61 -16.36 1.04
CA LYS A 3 15.73 -16.24 2.23
C LYS A 3 14.23 -16.18 1.88
N HIS A 4 13.87 -15.61 0.73
CA HIS A 4 12.47 -15.58 0.28
C HIS A 4 12.03 -16.99 -0.17
N LEU A 5 12.89 -17.73 -0.88
CA LEU A 5 12.61 -19.10 -1.31
C LEU A 5 12.45 -20.03 -0.10
N ASP A 6 13.33 -19.90 0.89
CA ASP A 6 13.26 -20.66 2.13
C ASP A 6 11.96 -20.38 2.89
N GLY A 7 11.58 -19.10 3.03
CA GLY A 7 10.33 -18.69 3.66
C GLY A 7 9.08 -19.23 2.96
N ILE A 8 9.06 -19.20 1.62
CA ILE A 8 7.97 -19.82 0.84
C ILE A 8 7.94 -21.35 1.06
N GLY A 9 9.12 -21.99 1.07
CA GLY A 9 9.25 -23.43 1.34
C GLY A 9 8.72 -23.82 2.72
N GLU A 10 9.01 -23.02 3.74
CA GLU A 10 8.49 -23.23 5.09
C GLU A 10 6.97 -23.01 5.18
N ALA A 11 6.45 -21.95 4.55
CA ALA A 11 5.02 -21.68 4.52
C ALA A 11 4.25 -22.85 3.87
N ARG A 12 4.76 -23.41 2.75
CA ARG A 12 4.15 -24.57 2.10
C ARG A 12 4.05 -25.80 2.99
N LYS A 13 4.99 -25.99 3.91
CA LYS A 13 4.96 -27.13 4.86
C LYS A 13 3.93 -26.96 5.97
N LYS A 14 3.45 -25.72 6.18
CA LYS A 14 2.51 -25.33 7.24
C LYS A 14 1.13 -25.00 6.71
N LEU A 15 0.80 -25.42 5.48
CA LEU A 15 -0.53 -25.20 4.91
C LEU A 15 -1.59 -25.94 5.73
N GLU A 16 -2.66 -25.24 6.05
CA GLU A 16 -3.83 -25.75 6.76
C GLU A 16 -5.11 -25.24 6.11
N PRO A 17 -6.25 -25.93 6.28
CA PRO A 17 -7.54 -25.43 5.82
C PRO A 17 -7.86 -24.06 6.45
N ALA A 18 -8.31 -23.12 5.62
CA ALA A 18 -8.60 -21.76 6.05
C ALA A 18 -9.79 -21.18 5.29
N SER A 19 -10.39 -20.15 5.85
CA SER A 19 -11.44 -19.35 5.22
C SER A 19 -10.93 -17.93 4.97
N LEU A 20 -11.44 -17.31 3.91
CA LEU A 20 -11.04 -15.97 3.48
C LEU A 20 -12.25 -15.03 3.45
N GLY A 21 -12.02 -13.77 3.83
CA GLY A 21 -12.96 -12.68 3.67
C GLY A 21 -12.24 -11.38 3.37
N ALA A 22 -12.93 -10.45 2.71
CA ALA A 22 -12.43 -9.11 2.44
C ALA A 22 -13.42 -8.05 2.92
N GLY A 23 -12.92 -6.85 3.15
CA GLY A 23 -13.77 -5.75 3.63
C GLY A 23 -13.08 -4.40 3.54
N TRP A 24 -13.88 -3.36 3.78
CA TRP A 24 -13.44 -1.98 3.81
C TRP A 24 -13.58 -1.37 5.19
N GLY A 25 -12.59 -0.56 5.55
CA GLY A 25 -12.64 0.38 6.66
C GLY A 25 -12.35 1.79 6.19
N PHE A 26 -12.27 2.72 7.13
CA PHE A 26 -12.00 4.13 6.85
C PHE A 26 -11.14 4.73 7.96
N SER A 27 -10.14 5.52 7.57
CA SER A 27 -9.31 6.31 8.50
C SER A 27 -8.93 7.65 7.89
N GLN A 28 -8.71 8.64 8.76
CA GLN A 28 -8.19 9.96 8.40
C GLN A 28 -6.72 10.14 8.79
N ALA A 29 -5.97 9.05 8.90
CA ALA A 29 -4.58 9.08 9.32
C ALA A 29 -3.63 9.68 8.27
N ASN A 30 -4.07 9.84 7.02
CA ASN A 30 -3.30 10.45 5.93
C ASN A 30 -3.87 11.79 5.47
N ILE A 31 -3.02 12.54 4.78
CA ILE A 31 -3.37 13.81 4.15
C ILE A 31 -2.58 14.01 2.87
N ASN A 32 -3.11 14.79 1.93
CA ASN A 32 -2.37 15.16 0.72
C ASN A 32 -1.17 16.05 1.07
N ARG A 33 0.00 15.73 0.48
CA ARG A 33 1.28 16.41 0.75
C ARG A 33 1.78 17.28 -0.41
N ARG A 34 0.94 17.54 -1.42
CA ARG A 34 1.27 18.38 -2.56
C ARG A 34 0.63 19.76 -2.39
N ALA A 35 1.27 20.59 -1.56
CA ALA A 35 0.88 21.99 -1.43
C ALA A 35 1.08 22.70 -2.76
N ILE A 36 0.13 23.55 -3.13
CA ILE A 36 0.21 24.37 -4.35
C ILE A 36 0.50 25.80 -3.92
N ASP A 37 1.59 26.37 -4.42
CA ASP A 37 1.93 27.76 -4.16
C ASP A 37 1.11 28.72 -5.03
N ILE A 38 1.32 30.02 -4.85
CA ILE A 38 0.57 31.05 -5.58
C ILE A 38 0.81 31.03 -7.09
N ASP A 39 1.94 30.49 -7.52
CA ASP A 39 2.30 30.33 -8.93
C ASP A 39 1.80 29.01 -9.53
N GLY A 40 1.04 28.23 -8.76
CA GLY A 40 0.50 26.92 -9.18
C GLY A 40 1.53 25.79 -9.16
N LYS A 41 2.69 25.98 -8.54
CA LYS A 41 3.73 24.98 -8.45
C LYS A 41 3.51 24.06 -7.24
N ALA A 42 3.56 22.74 -7.49
CA ALA A 42 3.46 21.76 -6.43
C ALA A 42 4.77 21.68 -5.63
N THR A 43 4.66 21.76 -4.32
CA THR A 43 5.77 21.59 -3.36
C THR A 43 5.39 20.56 -2.30
N LEU A 44 6.37 20.07 -1.54
CA LEU A 44 6.11 19.22 -0.39
C LEU A 44 5.54 20.07 0.75
N GLY A 45 4.31 19.80 1.16
CA GLY A 45 3.62 20.57 2.20
C GLY A 45 2.16 20.11 2.34
N LEU A 46 1.48 20.67 3.33
CA LEU A 46 0.09 20.35 3.63
C LEU A 46 -0.85 20.85 2.52
N ASN A 47 -1.68 19.95 1.98
CA ASN A 47 -2.77 20.27 1.06
C ASN A 47 -4.07 19.61 1.54
N PRO A 48 -4.86 20.28 2.41
CA PRO A 48 -6.08 19.69 2.96
C PRO A 48 -7.18 19.51 1.91
N ASP A 49 -7.15 20.29 0.82
CA ASP A 49 -8.12 20.27 -0.27
C ASP A 49 -7.72 19.27 -1.39
N GLY A 50 -6.52 18.71 -1.31
CA GLY A 50 -6.03 17.74 -2.28
C GLY A 50 -6.70 16.38 -2.15
N PRO A 51 -6.72 15.59 -3.24
CA PRO A 51 -7.29 14.24 -3.22
C PRO A 51 -6.58 13.33 -2.22
N VAL A 52 -7.36 12.45 -1.60
CA VAL A 52 -6.88 11.45 -0.63
C VAL A 52 -7.50 10.09 -0.90
N ASP A 53 -6.88 9.02 -0.43
CA ASP A 53 -7.50 7.72 -0.27
C ASP A 53 -7.50 7.36 1.23
N ARG A 54 -8.68 7.37 1.83
CA ARG A 54 -8.92 7.10 3.24
C ARG A 54 -9.46 5.70 3.50
N ARG A 55 -9.61 4.89 2.47
CA ARG A 55 -10.10 3.52 2.59
C ARG A 55 -9.02 2.62 3.15
N ILE A 56 -9.40 1.79 4.11
CA ILE A 56 -8.61 0.68 4.61
C ILE A 56 -9.11 -0.57 3.89
N GLY A 57 -8.27 -1.20 3.09
CA GLY A 57 -8.57 -2.49 2.49
C GLY A 57 -8.15 -3.62 3.42
N LEU A 58 -9.02 -4.59 3.67
CA LEU A 58 -8.72 -5.74 4.52
C LEU A 58 -8.94 -7.04 3.76
N ILE A 59 -7.99 -7.96 3.94
CA ILE A 59 -8.16 -9.39 3.63
C ILE A 59 -7.86 -10.15 4.92
N ARG A 60 -8.84 -10.91 5.40
CA ARG A 60 -8.73 -11.72 6.60
C ARG A 60 -8.71 -13.19 6.21
N ILE A 61 -7.81 -13.94 6.83
CA ILE A 61 -7.74 -15.39 6.70
C ILE A 61 -7.90 -15.97 8.11
N ASP A 62 -8.91 -16.85 8.26
CA ASP A 62 -9.19 -17.55 9.51
C ASP A 62 -8.91 -19.04 9.35
N LYS A 63 -8.46 -19.66 10.43
CA LYS A 63 -8.32 -21.11 10.54
C LYS A 63 -9.70 -21.82 10.53
N ALA A 64 -9.68 -23.12 10.40
CA ALA A 64 -10.91 -23.93 10.41
C ALA A 64 -11.74 -23.80 11.71
N ASP A 65 -11.10 -23.46 12.83
CA ASP A 65 -11.76 -23.19 14.11
C ASP A 65 -12.33 -21.77 14.24
N GLY A 66 -12.18 -20.93 13.21
CA GLY A 66 -12.62 -19.54 13.19
C GLY A 66 -11.66 -18.56 13.85
N SER A 67 -10.54 -19.01 14.41
CA SER A 67 -9.51 -18.13 14.95
C SER A 67 -8.74 -17.44 13.80
N PRO A 68 -8.32 -16.17 13.95
CA PRO A 68 -7.60 -15.47 12.90
C PRO A 68 -6.22 -16.09 12.67
N LEU A 69 -5.88 -16.38 11.41
CA LEU A 69 -4.56 -16.83 10.98
C LEU A 69 -3.67 -15.63 10.62
N VAL A 70 -4.21 -14.69 9.84
CA VAL A 70 -3.51 -13.47 9.42
C VAL A 70 -4.51 -12.41 8.94
N LEU A 71 -4.18 -11.15 9.18
CA LEU A 71 -4.87 -10.00 8.59
C LEU A 71 -3.92 -9.24 7.67
N ILE A 72 -4.34 -9.01 6.43
CA ILE A 72 -3.65 -8.12 5.49
C ILE A 72 -4.40 -6.79 5.52
N ALA A 73 -3.69 -5.70 5.83
CA ALA A 73 -4.24 -4.34 5.88
C ALA A 73 -3.55 -3.47 4.82
N ASN A 74 -4.33 -2.96 3.87
CA ASN A 74 -3.86 -2.06 2.81
C ASN A 74 -4.33 -0.64 3.11
N TYR A 75 -3.41 0.29 3.23
CA TYR A 75 -3.71 1.71 3.44
C TYR A 75 -2.63 2.60 2.82
N ALA A 76 -3.04 3.71 2.22
CA ALA A 76 -2.14 4.63 1.55
C ALA A 76 -1.54 5.65 2.53
N ILE A 77 -0.31 5.42 3.01
CA ILE A 77 0.39 6.29 3.95
C ILE A 77 1.91 6.15 3.84
N HIS A 78 2.66 7.24 3.92
CA HIS A 78 4.11 7.17 4.05
C HIS A 78 4.56 6.90 5.48
N GLY A 79 5.69 6.21 5.65
CA GLY A 79 6.36 6.03 6.93
C GLY A 79 7.30 7.20 7.25
N THR A 80 6.75 8.39 7.50
CA THR A 80 7.53 9.63 7.63
C THR A 80 7.17 10.45 8.88
N VAL A 81 6.49 9.85 9.87
CA VAL A 81 6.10 10.53 11.11
C VAL A 81 7.33 10.93 11.94
N LEU A 82 8.33 10.06 12.01
CA LEU A 82 9.56 10.31 12.77
C LEU A 82 10.44 11.40 12.13
N GLY A 83 10.23 11.70 10.85
CA GLY A 83 10.94 12.74 10.13
C GLY A 83 12.43 12.44 9.85
N PRO A 84 13.14 13.39 9.21
CA PRO A 84 14.51 13.18 8.74
C PRO A 84 15.56 13.15 9.87
N GLN A 85 15.21 13.54 11.08
CA GLN A 85 16.11 13.53 12.24
C GLN A 85 16.25 12.13 12.86
N ASN A 86 15.33 11.21 12.56
CA ASN A 86 15.43 9.84 13.02
C ASN A 86 16.50 9.08 12.24
N THR A 87 17.51 8.57 12.94
CA THR A 87 18.61 7.78 12.36
C THR A 87 18.48 6.29 12.67
N LEU A 88 17.45 5.87 13.38
CA LEU A 88 17.20 4.47 13.70
C LEU A 88 16.28 3.83 12.67
N VAL A 89 16.48 2.54 12.40
CA VAL A 89 15.55 1.76 11.58
C VAL A 89 14.21 1.65 12.30
N SER A 90 13.15 2.02 11.60
CA SER A 90 11.78 2.00 12.15
C SER A 90 10.78 1.66 11.05
N GLY A 91 9.73 0.91 11.41
CA GLY A 91 8.55 0.72 10.55
C GLY A 91 7.62 1.94 10.52
N ASP A 92 7.93 3.00 11.32
CA ASP A 92 7.14 4.23 11.43
C ASP A 92 5.63 3.95 11.68
N ALA A 93 4.72 4.78 11.16
CA ALA A 93 3.28 4.58 11.33
C ALA A 93 2.79 3.21 10.84
N PRO A 94 3.17 2.70 9.65
CA PRO A 94 2.82 1.34 9.23
C PRO A 94 3.23 0.25 10.23
N GLY A 95 4.47 0.34 10.74
CA GLY A 95 5.01 -0.66 11.66
C GLY A 95 4.29 -0.68 13.00
N ILE A 96 4.17 0.49 13.67
CA ILE A 96 3.51 0.56 14.99
C ILE A 96 2.03 0.17 14.92
N VAL A 97 1.36 0.46 13.80
CA VAL A 97 -0.02 0.05 13.56
C VAL A 97 -0.12 -1.46 13.40
N ALA A 98 0.76 -2.07 12.59
CA ALA A 98 0.76 -3.51 12.39
C ALA A 98 0.99 -4.26 13.71
N GLU A 99 1.97 -3.85 14.51
CA GLU A 99 2.26 -4.43 15.83
C GLU A 99 1.07 -4.28 16.79
N TYR A 100 0.51 -3.08 16.88
CA TYR A 100 -0.63 -2.82 17.75
C TYR A 100 -1.87 -3.64 17.37
N VAL A 101 -2.21 -3.70 16.08
CA VAL A 101 -3.36 -4.48 15.62
C VAL A 101 -3.11 -5.97 15.83
N ALA A 102 -1.91 -6.48 15.54
CA ALA A 102 -1.54 -7.88 15.75
C ALA A 102 -1.71 -8.30 17.23
N GLU A 103 -1.25 -7.46 18.17
CA GLU A 103 -1.46 -7.68 19.59
C GLU A 103 -2.97 -7.78 19.97
N LYS A 104 -3.78 -6.87 19.43
CA LYS A 104 -5.21 -6.82 19.76
C LYS A 104 -6.05 -7.92 19.15
N ILE A 105 -5.69 -8.42 17.97
CA ILE A 105 -6.45 -9.49 17.29
C ILE A 105 -5.87 -10.89 17.54
N GLY A 106 -4.69 -10.99 18.13
CA GLY A 106 -4.01 -12.26 18.40
C GLY A 106 -3.48 -12.99 17.16
N ALA A 107 -3.24 -12.26 16.07
CA ALA A 107 -2.73 -12.82 14.81
C ALA A 107 -1.78 -11.84 14.10
N PRO A 108 -0.84 -12.33 13.28
CA PRO A 108 0.03 -11.47 12.47
C PRO A 108 -0.76 -10.50 11.59
N VAL A 109 -0.23 -9.29 11.44
CA VAL A 109 -0.76 -8.27 10.50
C VAL A 109 0.29 -7.94 9.47
N LEU A 110 -0.07 -8.10 8.19
CA LEU A 110 0.73 -7.68 7.05
C LEU A 110 0.22 -6.32 6.59
N PHE A 111 0.97 -5.26 6.90
CA PHE A 111 0.64 -3.93 6.40
C PHE A 111 1.19 -3.77 4.98
N ILE A 112 0.31 -3.48 4.03
CA ILE A 112 0.67 -3.24 2.64
C ILE A 112 0.37 -1.79 2.29
N ASN A 113 1.38 -1.07 1.82
CA ASN A 113 1.18 0.32 1.44
C ASN A 113 0.36 0.43 0.15
N GLY A 114 -0.60 1.36 0.14
CA GLY A 114 -1.40 1.72 -1.02
C GLY A 114 -0.73 2.79 -1.90
N ALA A 115 -1.54 3.52 -2.66
CA ALA A 115 -1.09 4.61 -3.53
C ALA A 115 -0.81 5.87 -2.71
N ALA A 116 0.38 5.96 -2.14
CA ALA A 116 0.77 7.02 -1.22
C ALA A 116 1.68 8.10 -1.84
N GLY A 117 1.89 8.13 -3.15
CA GLY A 117 2.83 9.04 -3.80
C GLY A 117 2.60 10.53 -3.48
N ASN A 118 1.36 10.91 -3.28
CA ASN A 118 0.97 12.27 -2.85
C ASN A 118 0.36 12.31 -1.44
N LEU A 119 0.45 11.23 -0.65
CA LEU A 119 -0.12 11.17 0.69
C LEU A 119 0.98 11.03 1.75
N ALA A 120 0.79 11.71 2.86
CA ALA A 120 1.65 11.63 4.03
C ALA A 120 0.83 11.32 5.28
N PRO A 121 1.47 10.85 6.36
CA PRO A 121 0.84 10.86 7.67
C PRO A 121 0.39 12.26 8.05
N ILE A 122 -0.77 12.39 8.69
CA ILE A 122 -1.37 13.70 9.01
C ILE A 122 -0.41 14.66 9.75
N TYR A 123 0.52 14.12 10.53
CA TYR A 123 1.47 14.93 11.32
C TYR A 123 2.82 15.18 10.64
N SER A 124 3.18 14.46 9.57
CA SER A 124 4.53 14.56 8.98
C SER A 124 4.74 15.78 8.08
N VAL A 125 3.68 16.44 7.64
CA VAL A 125 3.72 17.65 6.80
C VAL A 125 3.39 18.94 7.52
N TYR A 126 3.11 18.87 8.82
CA TYR A 126 2.96 20.05 9.67
C TYR A 126 4.34 20.65 9.99
N PRO A 127 4.46 21.97 9.95
CA PRO A 127 5.70 22.65 10.32
C PRO A 127 5.90 22.67 11.85
N SER A 128 5.87 21.49 12.50
CA SER A 128 6.06 21.37 13.93
C SER A 128 7.34 20.59 14.23
N PRO A 129 8.29 21.17 15.00
CA PRO A 129 9.45 20.43 15.48
C PRO A 129 9.10 19.35 16.52
N ARG A 130 7.84 19.24 16.91
CA ARG A 130 7.31 18.24 17.84
C ARG A 130 6.55 17.11 17.14
N ALA A 131 6.81 16.87 15.87
CA ALA A 131 6.24 15.77 15.09
C ALA A 131 6.77 14.43 15.64
N GLY A 132 6.31 14.02 16.80
CA GLY A 132 6.65 12.77 17.46
C GLY A 132 5.43 11.98 17.91
N HIS A 133 4.30 12.16 17.22
CA HIS A 133 3.02 11.54 17.56
C HIS A 133 2.86 10.14 16.98
N LEU A 134 3.96 9.39 16.84
CA LEU A 134 3.92 8.05 16.25
C LEU A 134 2.92 7.13 16.97
N GLY A 135 2.87 7.20 18.31
CA GLY A 135 1.95 6.42 19.13
C GLY A 135 0.46 6.66 18.84
N GLU A 136 0.11 7.84 18.35
CA GLU A 136 -1.28 8.21 18.06
C GLU A 136 -1.83 7.47 16.84
N PHE A 137 -0.96 6.95 15.95
CA PHE A 137 -1.40 6.14 14.82
C PHE A 137 -2.01 4.81 15.24
N ARG A 138 -1.75 4.32 16.46
CA ARG A 138 -2.49 3.20 17.05
C ARG A 138 -4.00 3.49 17.08
N VAL A 139 -4.37 4.71 17.48
CA VAL A 139 -5.79 5.15 17.53
C VAL A 139 -6.27 5.57 16.14
N LEU A 140 -5.53 6.45 15.45
CA LEU A 140 -5.95 7.03 14.18
C LEU A 140 -6.15 6.00 13.07
N LEU A 141 -5.32 4.96 13.03
CA LEU A 141 -5.36 3.92 12.01
C LEU A 141 -5.57 2.53 12.61
N GLY A 142 -4.87 2.18 13.68
CA GLY A 142 -4.95 0.85 14.28
C GLY A 142 -6.35 0.49 14.79
N ASP A 143 -6.98 1.35 15.57
CA ASP A 143 -8.35 1.13 16.06
C ASP A 143 -9.35 1.07 14.90
N LYS A 144 -9.13 1.81 13.81
CA LYS A 144 -9.98 1.77 12.61
C LYS A 144 -9.84 0.46 11.84
N ILE A 145 -8.64 -0.11 11.81
CA ILE A 145 -8.42 -1.47 11.27
C ILE A 145 -9.14 -2.51 12.14
N ILE A 146 -9.00 -2.43 13.47
CA ILE A 146 -9.67 -3.34 14.41
C ILE A 146 -11.20 -3.23 14.29
N GLU A 147 -11.74 -2.02 14.22
CA GLU A 147 -13.16 -1.78 14.04
C GLU A 147 -13.68 -2.37 12.73
N ALA A 148 -12.97 -2.20 11.63
CA ALA A 148 -13.33 -2.79 10.34
C ALA A 148 -13.22 -4.32 10.37
N ASN A 149 -12.14 -4.86 10.96
CA ASN A 149 -11.95 -6.30 11.11
C ASN A 149 -13.07 -7.00 11.90
N LYS A 150 -13.63 -6.35 12.95
CA LYS A 150 -14.76 -6.90 13.72
C LYS A 150 -16.03 -7.09 12.89
N LYS A 151 -16.18 -6.33 11.82
CA LYS A 151 -17.35 -6.39 10.91
C LYS A 151 -17.14 -7.36 9.76
N LEU A 152 -15.92 -7.85 9.57
CA LEU A 152 -15.55 -8.72 8.48
C LEU A 152 -15.73 -10.18 8.87
N LEU A 153 -16.37 -10.95 7.98
CA LEU A 153 -16.54 -12.39 8.12
C LEU A 153 -15.71 -13.12 7.07
N ALA A 154 -14.82 -14.00 7.51
CA ALA A 154 -14.07 -14.91 6.63
C ALA A 154 -14.89 -16.19 6.46
N THR A 155 -15.71 -16.24 5.42
CA THR A 155 -16.71 -17.30 5.24
C THR A 155 -16.44 -18.22 4.06
N THR A 156 -15.60 -17.82 3.10
CA THR A 156 -15.33 -18.66 1.93
C THR A 156 -14.05 -19.48 2.11
N ASN A 157 -14.17 -20.79 1.94
CA ASN A 157 -13.08 -21.75 1.87
C ASN A 157 -12.81 -22.23 0.43
N GLU A 158 -13.63 -21.81 -0.52
CA GLU A 158 -13.43 -22.06 -1.94
C GLU A 158 -12.75 -20.85 -2.56
N VAL A 159 -11.48 -21.03 -2.97
CA VAL A 159 -10.66 -19.94 -3.49
C VAL A 159 -10.21 -20.23 -4.92
N VAL A 160 -10.57 -19.34 -5.84
CA VAL A 160 -10.12 -19.35 -7.21
C VAL A 160 -9.08 -18.25 -7.38
N LEU A 161 -7.85 -18.66 -7.73
CA LEU A 161 -6.73 -17.75 -7.97
C LEU A 161 -6.44 -17.64 -9.47
N SER A 162 -6.21 -16.41 -9.90
CA SER A 162 -5.59 -16.15 -11.20
C SER A 162 -4.65 -14.96 -11.13
N SER A 163 -3.62 -14.96 -11.93
CA SER A 163 -2.65 -13.86 -11.98
C SER A 163 -2.26 -13.52 -13.41
N GLY A 164 -1.80 -12.30 -13.57
CA GLY A 164 -1.34 -11.80 -14.87
C GLY A 164 -0.38 -10.64 -14.72
N SER A 165 0.25 -10.27 -15.81
CA SER A 165 1.10 -9.10 -15.86
C SER A 165 1.03 -8.44 -17.22
N VAL A 166 1.22 -7.12 -17.25
CA VAL A 166 1.35 -6.31 -18.45
C VAL A 166 2.48 -5.31 -18.25
N THR A 167 3.21 -5.00 -19.30
CA THR A 167 4.17 -3.89 -19.28
C THR A 167 3.51 -2.68 -19.94
N MET A 168 3.28 -1.65 -19.16
CA MET A 168 2.84 -0.35 -19.68
C MET A 168 4.04 0.44 -20.20
N GLU A 169 3.87 1.09 -21.35
CA GLU A 169 4.88 2.01 -21.88
C GLU A 169 4.29 3.42 -21.98
N THR A 170 5.04 4.40 -21.47
CA THR A 170 4.68 5.82 -21.58
C THR A 170 5.91 6.65 -21.97
N PRO A 171 5.75 7.72 -22.76
CA PRO A 171 6.85 8.63 -23.04
C PRO A 171 7.46 9.16 -21.73
N ARG A 172 8.79 9.17 -21.66
CA ARG A 172 9.49 9.71 -20.50
C ARG A 172 9.41 11.24 -20.53
N LYS A 173 9.12 11.82 -19.37
CA LYS A 173 9.12 13.28 -19.22
C LYS A 173 10.51 13.83 -19.58
N PRO A 174 10.60 14.82 -20.47
CA PRO A 174 11.89 15.39 -20.89
C PRO A 174 12.61 16.10 -19.74
N GLY A 175 13.93 16.17 -19.80
CA GLY A 175 14.75 16.90 -18.84
C GLY A 175 14.99 16.22 -17.49
N LEU A 176 14.40 15.05 -17.25
CA LEU A 176 14.66 14.29 -16.03
C LEU A 176 15.87 13.35 -16.22
N PRO A 177 16.82 13.32 -15.26
CA PRO A 177 17.91 12.33 -15.28
C PRO A 177 17.32 10.92 -15.13
N TRP A 178 18.02 9.93 -15.70
CA TRP A 178 17.64 8.53 -15.58
C TRP A 178 18.81 7.73 -14.98
N PRO A 179 18.73 7.35 -13.70
CA PRO A 179 19.77 6.59 -13.03
C PRO A 179 20.02 5.24 -13.71
N LYS A 180 21.26 4.75 -13.65
CA LYS A 180 21.62 3.45 -14.24
C LYS A 180 20.83 2.28 -13.62
N GLU A 181 20.52 2.38 -12.36
CA GLU A 181 19.73 1.40 -11.60
C GLU A 181 18.34 1.19 -12.17
N LEU A 182 17.82 2.22 -12.84
CA LEU A 182 16.50 2.19 -13.48
C LEU A 182 16.54 1.81 -14.97
N SER A 183 17.70 1.37 -15.49
CA SER A 183 17.86 1.04 -16.91
C SER A 183 16.89 -0.04 -17.40
N ALA A 184 16.52 -1.00 -16.55
CA ALA A 184 15.53 -2.04 -16.88
C ALA A 184 14.12 -1.49 -17.18
N TYR A 185 13.81 -0.30 -16.68
CA TYR A 185 12.54 0.39 -16.91
C TYR A 185 12.61 1.40 -18.06
N ASN A 186 13.71 1.48 -18.79
CA ASN A 186 13.86 2.43 -19.90
C ASN A 186 13.93 1.69 -21.23
N ARG A 187 13.20 2.19 -22.22
CA ARG A 187 13.35 1.81 -23.63
C ARG A 187 13.67 3.04 -24.47
N THR A 188 14.71 2.94 -25.30
CA THR A 188 15.05 3.99 -26.26
C THR A 188 14.78 3.47 -27.67
N THR A 189 14.04 4.24 -28.46
CA THR A 189 13.77 3.93 -29.86
C THR A 189 14.99 4.25 -30.76
N LYS A 190 14.94 3.81 -32.02
CA LYS A 190 15.94 4.18 -33.03
C LYS A 190 15.94 5.69 -33.32
N SER A 191 14.81 6.36 -33.16
CA SER A 191 14.65 7.83 -33.23
C SER A 191 15.10 8.58 -31.98
N ARG A 192 15.69 7.88 -31.00
CA ARG A 192 16.16 8.43 -29.69
C ARG A 192 15.02 8.94 -28.78
N GLU A 193 13.83 8.51 -28.99
CA GLU A 193 12.75 8.74 -28.03
C GLU A 193 12.88 7.80 -26.85
N HIS A 194 12.59 8.29 -25.65
CA HIS A 194 12.69 7.53 -24.41
C HIS A 194 11.30 7.21 -23.84
N PHE A 195 11.13 5.95 -23.43
CA PHE A 195 9.90 5.45 -22.81
C PHE A 195 10.21 4.84 -21.45
N VAL A 196 9.33 5.04 -20.50
CA VAL A 196 9.30 4.28 -19.26
C VAL A 196 8.49 3.01 -19.51
N ARG A 197 9.06 1.86 -19.13
CA ARG A 197 8.42 0.55 -19.17
C ARG A 197 8.11 0.11 -17.76
N MET A 198 6.85 0.15 -17.39
CA MET A 198 6.41 -0.17 -16.03
C MET A 198 5.67 -1.50 -16.02
N PRO A 199 6.19 -2.53 -15.33
CA PRO A 199 5.45 -3.77 -15.15
C PRO A 199 4.31 -3.56 -14.16
N VAL A 200 3.09 -3.87 -14.58
CA VAL A 200 1.90 -3.93 -13.73
C VAL A 200 1.52 -5.39 -13.56
N ARG A 201 1.31 -5.82 -12.33
CA ARG A 201 0.94 -7.19 -11.99
C ARG A 201 -0.45 -7.23 -11.40
N PHE A 202 -1.12 -8.34 -11.62
CA PHE A 202 -2.48 -8.59 -11.17
C PHE A 202 -2.55 -9.93 -10.45
N LEU A 203 -3.33 -9.95 -9.38
CA LEU A 203 -3.75 -11.15 -8.69
C LEU A 203 -5.25 -11.05 -8.42
N LYS A 204 -5.99 -12.04 -8.89
CA LYS A 204 -7.41 -12.20 -8.58
C LYS A 204 -7.55 -13.29 -7.52
N ILE A 205 -8.36 -13.03 -6.50
CA ILE A 205 -8.77 -13.99 -5.47
C ILE A 205 -10.29 -13.86 -5.36
N ASN A 206 -11.05 -14.73 -6.01
CA ASN A 206 -12.52 -14.61 -6.12
C ASN A 206 -12.94 -13.20 -6.60
N GLU A 207 -13.65 -12.43 -5.76
CA GLU A 207 -14.11 -11.05 -6.05
C GLU A 207 -13.10 -9.98 -5.59
N ILE A 208 -11.87 -10.38 -5.27
CA ILE A 208 -10.79 -9.48 -4.89
C ILE A 208 -9.85 -9.33 -6.08
N GLY A 209 -9.71 -8.10 -6.57
CA GLY A 209 -8.71 -7.72 -7.56
C GLY A 209 -7.56 -6.96 -6.88
N ILE A 210 -6.36 -7.50 -6.94
CA ILE A 210 -5.14 -6.84 -6.48
C ILE A 210 -4.31 -6.47 -7.70
N TRP A 211 -3.90 -5.22 -7.79
CA TRP A 211 -2.95 -4.80 -8.81
C TRP A 211 -1.79 -4.05 -8.18
N SER A 212 -0.64 -4.07 -8.84
CA SER A 212 0.58 -3.55 -8.26
C SER A 212 1.54 -3.01 -9.30
N ALA A 213 2.36 -2.05 -8.90
CA ALA A 213 3.43 -1.49 -9.71
C ALA A 213 4.62 -1.08 -8.82
N PRO A 214 5.86 -1.02 -9.38
CA PRO A 214 7.06 -0.67 -8.63
C PRO A 214 7.24 0.85 -8.48
N ILE A 215 6.19 1.58 -8.12
CA ILE A 215 6.17 3.05 -8.05
C ILE A 215 5.45 3.58 -6.82
N GLU A 216 5.74 4.83 -6.49
CA GLU A 216 4.94 5.66 -5.60
C GLU A 216 3.76 6.29 -6.35
N LEU A 217 2.72 5.48 -6.58
CA LEU A 217 1.55 5.92 -7.33
C LEU A 217 0.77 6.99 -6.56
N PHE A 218 0.23 7.98 -7.27
CA PHE A 218 -0.69 8.96 -6.69
C PHE A 218 -2.07 8.35 -6.46
N CYS A 219 -2.72 8.75 -5.38
CA CYS A 219 -3.99 8.17 -4.93
C CYS A 219 -5.13 8.34 -5.95
N GLU A 220 -5.14 9.41 -6.75
CA GLU A 220 -6.15 9.65 -7.78
C GLU A 220 -6.22 8.51 -8.79
N VAL A 221 -5.06 8.00 -9.22
CA VAL A 221 -5.01 6.89 -10.18
C VAL A 221 -5.57 5.62 -9.56
N SER A 222 -5.21 5.33 -8.30
CA SER A 222 -5.76 4.16 -7.59
C SER A 222 -7.26 4.28 -7.34
N ASN A 223 -7.75 5.47 -6.99
CA ASN A 223 -9.17 5.73 -6.80
C ASN A 223 -9.95 5.52 -8.10
N ASP A 224 -9.47 6.10 -9.22
CA ASP A 224 -10.09 5.95 -10.53
C ASP A 224 -10.11 4.49 -11.03
N VAL A 225 -9.03 3.74 -10.83
CA VAL A 225 -9.00 2.30 -11.14
C VAL A 225 -10.03 1.53 -10.31
N ARG A 226 -10.13 1.84 -9.01
CA ARG A 226 -11.09 1.18 -8.11
C ARG A 226 -12.54 1.48 -8.50
N GLU A 227 -12.85 2.72 -8.87
CA GLU A 227 -14.21 3.12 -9.28
C GLU A 227 -14.66 2.44 -10.57
N ARG A 228 -13.75 2.14 -11.46
CA ARG A 228 -14.01 1.45 -12.74
C ARG A 228 -13.80 -0.06 -12.69
N SER A 229 -13.37 -0.58 -11.56
CA SER A 229 -13.08 -1.99 -11.40
C SER A 229 -14.34 -2.85 -11.41
N PRO A 230 -14.33 -4.02 -12.06
CA PRO A 230 -15.44 -4.97 -11.99
C PRO A 230 -15.45 -5.81 -10.70
N PHE A 231 -14.43 -5.67 -9.85
CA PHE A 231 -14.29 -6.43 -8.61
C PHE A 231 -14.90 -5.66 -7.43
N GLU A 232 -15.56 -6.36 -6.53
CA GLU A 232 -16.12 -5.80 -5.30
C GLU A 232 -15.02 -5.18 -4.42
N TYR A 233 -13.86 -5.85 -4.36
CA TYR A 233 -12.69 -5.38 -3.62
C TYR A 233 -11.53 -5.17 -4.57
N THR A 234 -11.07 -3.94 -4.74
CA THR A 234 -9.93 -3.61 -5.60
C THR A 234 -8.86 -2.89 -4.79
N PHE A 235 -7.69 -3.53 -4.66
CA PHE A 235 -6.56 -3.05 -3.90
C PHE A 235 -5.37 -2.71 -4.80
N TYR A 236 -4.71 -1.60 -4.52
CA TYR A 236 -3.40 -1.29 -5.07
C TYR A 236 -2.31 -1.61 -4.05
N TYR A 237 -1.33 -2.41 -4.44
CA TYR A 237 -0.14 -2.70 -3.65
C TYR A 237 1.05 -1.96 -4.25
N GLY A 238 1.50 -0.91 -3.56
CA GLY A 238 2.62 -0.08 -3.96
C GLY A 238 3.97 -0.76 -3.75
N TYR A 239 5.02 -0.21 -4.39
CA TYR A 239 6.42 -0.63 -4.24
C TYR A 239 6.69 -2.12 -4.55
N THR A 240 5.88 -2.73 -5.40
CA THR A 240 5.89 -4.17 -5.60
C THR A 240 6.83 -4.58 -6.73
N ASN A 241 7.72 -5.55 -6.44
CA ASN A 241 8.65 -6.15 -7.41
C ASN A 241 9.62 -5.17 -8.07
N GLY A 242 10.04 -4.16 -7.38
CA GLY A 242 11.02 -3.20 -7.86
C GLY A 242 10.81 -1.82 -7.26
N TRP A 243 11.59 -0.89 -7.77
CA TRP A 243 11.55 0.52 -7.39
C TRP A 243 11.80 1.37 -8.65
N LEU A 244 10.84 2.24 -8.98
CA LEU A 244 10.87 3.13 -10.13
C LEU A 244 10.57 4.58 -9.69
#